data_a1733e347cfc0016d9bd293918b4e404
#
_entry.id   a1733e347cfc0016d9bd293918b4e404
#
_cell.length_a   1.000
_cell.length_b   1.000
_cell.length_c   1.000
_cell.angle_alpha   90.00
_cell.angle_beta   90.00
_cell.angle_gamma   90.00
#
_symmetry.space_group_name_H-M   'P 1'
#
loop_
_entity.id
_entity.type
_entity.pdbx_description
1 polymer ?
#
loop_
_entity_poly.entity_id
_entity_poly.type
_entity_poly.pdbx_seq_one_letter_code
_entity_poly.pdbx_strand_id
1 'polypeptide(L)'
;MLALTSATGKLGSAVLNAILDNKLIDPKELTSSDPSSERFSSLRAQSITLRQANFDDPSSLASAYKGCTSLFLVSTPRIEMDYNNAPLWHGREAHHRAAIDAALQAGVQHIYYTSLGFANPSKAGVMRAHIRTEAYLADLAKEGKCTYTVLREGLYNESWPLYFGYYFGLKEETRKEVIVAGDGNVSWTSIPDMAFGTAKVLAAPREQWAGKTFYLSQKKTHSLSDIARIVSKVRGEEVKLKVVSRKEYEDYYVNEKGMERPSVEWWSSTYDALKDGECEIDDGTLEALLKEAGRAPKPLEETVEEMLR
;
A
#
# COMPACT_ATOMS: atom_id res chain seq x y z
N MET A 1 3.87 3.37 23.40
CA MET A 1 3.43 2.10 22.75
C MET A 1 2.86 2.43 21.37
N LEU A 2 3.24 1.69 20.35
CA LEU A 2 2.77 1.81 18.96
C LEU A 2 1.77 0.71 18.65
N ALA A 3 0.57 1.06 18.20
CA ALA A 3 -0.40 0.12 17.63
C ALA A 3 -0.14 -0.06 16.13
N LEU A 4 -0.11 -1.32 15.66
CA LEU A 4 -0.01 -1.65 14.24
C LEU A 4 -1.29 -2.32 13.78
N THR A 5 -1.93 -1.75 12.74
CA THR A 5 -3.05 -2.41 12.07
C THR A 5 -2.56 -3.34 10.96
N SER A 6 -3.41 -4.29 10.56
CA SER A 6 -3.16 -5.15 9.39
C SER A 6 -1.82 -5.91 9.41
N ALA A 7 -1.35 -6.31 10.61
CA ALA A 7 -0.08 -7.04 10.75
C ALA A 7 -0.10 -8.45 10.11
N THR A 8 -1.26 -8.93 9.64
CA THR A 8 -1.44 -10.13 8.81
C THR A 8 -1.38 -9.87 7.31
N GLY A 9 -1.59 -8.61 6.89
CA GLY A 9 -1.55 -8.19 5.49
C GLY A 9 -0.12 -8.17 4.93
N LYS A 10 0.02 -8.07 3.61
CA LYS A 10 1.33 -8.08 2.92
C LYS A 10 2.28 -7.03 3.50
N LEU A 11 1.88 -5.76 3.48
CA LEU A 11 2.71 -4.67 3.97
C LEU A 11 2.86 -4.67 5.49
N GLY A 12 1.75 -4.72 6.25
CA GLY A 12 1.81 -4.66 7.70
C GLY A 12 2.65 -5.77 8.32
N SER A 13 2.60 -6.98 7.76
CA SER A 13 3.46 -8.07 8.22
C SER A 13 4.93 -7.86 7.86
N ALA A 14 5.21 -7.30 6.68
CA ALA A 14 6.58 -6.99 6.27
C ALA A 14 7.17 -5.89 7.16
N VAL A 15 6.40 -4.86 7.50
CA VAL A 15 6.81 -3.79 8.42
C VAL A 15 7.09 -4.35 9.82
N LEU A 16 6.19 -5.19 10.35
CA LEU A 16 6.41 -5.81 11.65
C LEU A 16 7.69 -6.67 11.66
N ASN A 17 7.88 -7.50 10.62
CA ASN A 17 9.11 -8.30 10.49
C ASN A 17 10.35 -7.39 10.40
N ALA A 18 10.30 -6.32 9.60
CA ALA A 18 11.42 -5.38 9.50
C ALA A 18 11.77 -4.72 10.84
N ILE A 19 10.77 -4.38 11.66
CA ILE A 19 10.99 -3.88 13.01
C ILE A 19 11.70 -4.91 13.89
N LEU A 20 11.23 -6.15 13.88
CA LEU A 20 11.75 -7.23 14.75
C LEU A 20 13.14 -7.69 14.33
N ASP A 21 13.34 -7.97 13.06
CA ASP A 21 14.59 -8.49 12.49
C ASP A 21 15.75 -7.48 12.66
N ASN A 22 15.43 -6.20 12.58
CA ASN A 22 16.42 -5.12 12.74
C ASN A 22 16.42 -4.52 14.17
N LYS A 23 15.62 -5.08 15.10
CA LYS A 23 15.52 -4.63 16.51
C LYS A 23 15.29 -3.12 16.65
N LEU A 24 14.41 -2.56 15.80
CA LEU A 24 14.20 -1.12 15.72
C LEU A 24 13.32 -0.58 16.85
N ILE A 25 12.37 -1.39 17.33
CA ILE A 25 11.44 -1.05 18.43
C ILE A 25 11.38 -2.27 19.35
N ASP A 26 11.39 -2.06 20.68
CA ASP A 26 11.20 -3.16 21.64
C ASP A 26 9.82 -3.80 21.43
N PRO A 27 9.73 -5.12 21.26
CA PRO A 27 8.44 -5.81 21.08
C PRO A 27 7.39 -5.50 22.16
N LYS A 28 7.79 -5.18 23.37
CA LYS A 28 6.90 -4.74 24.47
C LYS A 28 6.22 -3.40 24.20
N GLU A 29 6.79 -2.58 23.35
CA GLU A 29 6.27 -1.29 22.90
C GLU A 29 5.28 -1.43 21.76
N LEU A 30 5.03 -2.66 21.26
CA LEU A 30 4.17 -2.94 20.12
C LEU A 30 2.84 -3.58 20.54
N THR A 31 1.78 -3.14 19.87
CA THR A 31 0.48 -3.80 19.91
C THR A 31 0.06 -4.09 18.48
N SER A 32 -0.35 -5.32 18.20
CA SER A 32 -0.81 -5.73 16.87
C SER A 32 -2.26 -6.18 16.89
N SER A 33 -2.98 -5.95 15.80
CA SER A 33 -4.37 -6.42 15.61
C SER A 33 -4.40 -7.81 14.97
N ASP A 34 -5.44 -8.58 15.30
CA ASP A 34 -5.78 -9.92 14.86
C ASP A 34 -5.09 -11.10 15.60
N PRO A 35 -5.62 -11.46 16.78
CA PRO A 35 -5.03 -12.53 17.62
C PRO A 35 -5.37 -13.96 17.16
N SER A 36 -6.17 -14.15 16.11
CA SER A 36 -6.74 -15.48 15.75
C SER A 36 -5.85 -16.33 14.82
N SER A 37 -4.80 -15.77 14.24
CA SER A 37 -3.92 -16.46 13.30
C SER A 37 -2.81 -17.24 14.00
N GLU A 38 -2.52 -18.49 13.59
CA GLU A 38 -1.39 -19.30 14.07
C GLU A 38 -0.04 -18.57 13.98
N ARG A 39 0.09 -17.67 12.99
CA ARG A 39 1.25 -16.80 12.81
C ARG A 39 1.54 -15.94 14.03
N PHE A 40 0.56 -15.64 14.87
CA PHE A 40 0.72 -14.81 16.05
C PHE A 40 1.16 -15.54 17.31
N SER A 41 1.16 -16.87 17.33
CA SER A 41 1.75 -17.61 18.45
C SER A 41 3.24 -17.30 18.63
N SER A 42 3.97 -17.14 17.53
CA SER A 42 5.36 -16.70 17.52
C SER A 42 5.56 -15.26 17.98
N LEU A 43 4.62 -14.35 17.66
CA LEU A 43 4.66 -12.96 18.10
C LEU A 43 4.38 -12.79 19.60
N ARG A 44 3.47 -13.61 20.15
CA ARG A 44 3.24 -13.66 21.61
C ARG A 44 4.50 -14.11 22.37
N ALA A 45 5.23 -15.08 21.82
CA ALA A 45 6.50 -15.52 22.38
C ALA A 45 7.57 -14.41 22.40
N GLN A 46 7.44 -13.38 21.55
CA GLN A 46 8.30 -12.21 21.48
C GLN A 46 7.78 -11.03 22.34
N SER A 47 6.80 -11.25 23.21
CA SER A 47 6.22 -10.23 24.12
C SER A 47 5.41 -9.13 23.42
N ILE A 48 4.98 -9.30 22.18
CA ILE A 48 4.07 -8.37 21.49
C ILE A 48 2.67 -8.53 22.05
N THR A 49 2.01 -7.42 22.38
CA THR A 49 0.62 -7.42 22.81
C THR A 49 -0.30 -7.61 21.59
N LEU A 50 -1.09 -8.67 21.58
CA LEU A 50 -2.08 -8.93 20.53
C LEU A 50 -3.48 -8.56 21.00
N ARG A 51 -4.18 -7.72 20.22
CA ARG A 51 -5.53 -7.26 20.49
C ARG A 51 -6.40 -7.41 19.24
N GLN A 52 -7.67 -7.73 19.42
CA GLN A 52 -8.59 -7.79 18.30
C GLN A 52 -8.96 -6.37 17.82
N ALA A 53 -8.84 -6.14 16.51
CA ALA A 53 -9.29 -4.93 15.86
C ALA A 53 -9.80 -5.28 14.46
N ASN A 54 -11.04 -4.90 14.16
CA ASN A 54 -11.69 -5.15 12.88
C ASN A 54 -12.30 -3.85 12.36
N PHE A 55 -11.98 -3.47 11.13
CA PHE A 55 -12.55 -2.29 10.48
C PHE A 55 -14.08 -2.40 10.30
N ASP A 56 -14.60 -3.63 10.14
CA ASP A 56 -16.04 -3.89 10.03
C ASP A 56 -16.76 -3.84 11.40
N ASP A 57 -16.01 -3.80 12.50
CA ASP A 57 -16.51 -3.64 13.86
C ASP A 57 -15.78 -2.48 14.57
N PRO A 58 -16.23 -1.23 14.38
CA PRO A 58 -15.62 -0.07 15.01
C PRO A 58 -15.53 -0.14 16.54
N SER A 59 -16.42 -0.89 17.20
CA SER A 59 -16.42 -1.03 18.65
C SER A 59 -15.17 -1.74 19.18
N SER A 60 -14.56 -2.61 18.37
CA SER A 60 -13.31 -3.32 18.68
C SER A 60 -12.08 -2.43 18.66
N LEU A 61 -12.12 -1.33 17.88
CA LEU A 61 -10.94 -0.51 17.59
C LEU A 61 -10.44 0.27 18.82
N ALA A 62 -11.36 0.91 19.57
CA ALA A 62 -10.96 1.72 20.72
C ALA A 62 -10.28 0.88 21.82
N SER A 63 -10.76 -0.34 22.06
CA SER A 63 -10.13 -1.27 23.01
C SER A 63 -8.77 -1.75 22.52
N ALA A 64 -8.61 -1.95 21.22
CA ALA A 64 -7.36 -2.36 20.61
C ALA A 64 -6.25 -1.29 20.77
N TYR A 65 -6.62 -0.01 20.72
CA TYR A 65 -5.66 1.10 20.81
C TYR A 65 -5.41 1.62 22.23
N LYS A 66 -6.09 1.07 23.24
CA LYS A 66 -5.96 1.51 24.64
C LYS A 66 -4.50 1.49 25.12
N GLY A 67 -4.04 2.64 25.65
CA GLY A 67 -2.67 2.82 26.17
C GLY A 67 -1.60 3.01 25.09
N CYS A 68 -1.98 3.08 23.82
CA CYS A 68 -1.05 3.44 22.75
C CYS A 68 -0.95 4.96 22.61
N THR A 69 0.24 5.45 22.29
CA THR A 69 0.52 6.86 22.02
C THR A 69 0.60 7.16 20.53
N SER A 70 0.82 6.12 19.72
CA SER A 70 0.90 6.20 18.27
C SER A 70 0.15 5.05 17.60
N LEU A 71 -0.40 5.32 16.41
CA LEU A 71 -1.05 4.33 15.56
C LEU A 71 -0.36 4.29 14.21
N PHE A 72 0.05 3.11 13.76
CA PHE A 72 0.38 2.83 12.36
C PHE A 72 -0.86 2.25 11.67
N LEU A 73 -1.51 3.08 10.87
CA LEU A 73 -2.74 2.75 10.15
C LEU A 73 -2.40 2.34 8.72
N VAL A 74 -2.44 1.05 8.46
CA VAL A 74 -2.39 0.51 7.10
C VAL A 74 -3.76 0.64 6.46
N SER A 75 -3.81 1.17 5.25
CA SER A 75 -5.07 1.32 4.49
C SER A 75 -5.81 -0.02 4.37
N THR A 76 -7.14 0.03 4.57
CA THR A 76 -7.99 -1.17 4.43
C THR A 76 -7.97 -1.72 3.00
N PRO A 77 -7.97 -3.06 2.82
CA PRO A 77 -8.02 -3.68 1.49
C PRO A 77 -9.43 -3.76 0.86
N ARG A 78 -10.45 -3.20 1.49
CA ARG A 78 -11.87 -3.29 1.09
C ARG A 78 -12.16 -2.40 -0.13
N ILE A 79 -11.48 -2.67 -1.26
CA ILE A 79 -11.55 -1.84 -2.48
C ILE A 79 -12.96 -1.72 -3.07
N GLU A 80 -13.82 -2.71 -2.84
CA GLU A 80 -15.21 -2.72 -3.27
C GLU A 80 -16.03 -1.55 -2.69
N MET A 81 -15.61 -1.00 -1.56
CA MET A 81 -16.23 0.20 -0.98
C MET A 81 -16.03 1.46 -1.83
N ASP A 82 -15.00 1.49 -2.68
CA ASP A 82 -14.69 2.65 -3.53
C ASP A 82 -15.43 2.61 -4.88
N TYR A 83 -16.07 1.49 -5.22
CA TYR A 83 -16.72 1.32 -6.52
C TYR A 83 -17.86 2.31 -6.72
N ASN A 84 -18.28 2.48 -8.00
CA ASN A 84 -19.37 3.39 -8.38
C ASN A 84 -19.16 4.83 -7.92
N ASN A 85 -17.90 5.27 -7.84
CA ASN A 85 -17.55 6.62 -7.36
C ASN A 85 -18.12 6.93 -5.97
N ALA A 86 -17.97 6.00 -5.03
CA ALA A 86 -18.51 6.11 -3.68
C ALA A 86 -18.45 7.55 -3.11
N PRO A 87 -19.55 8.09 -2.57
CA PRO A 87 -19.56 9.42 -1.96
C PRO A 87 -18.58 9.52 -0.78
N LEU A 88 -18.29 10.74 -0.35
CA LEU A 88 -17.46 10.97 0.84
C LEU A 88 -18.04 10.20 2.06
N TRP A 89 -17.17 9.50 2.77
CA TRP A 89 -17.45 8.64 3.92
C TRP A 89 -18.27 7.38 3.61
N HIS A 90 -18.32 6.98 2.33
CA HIS A 90 -18.90 5.70 1.89
C HIS A 90 -17.88 4.78 1.25
N GLY A 91 -16.70 5.28 0.87
CA GLY A 91 -15.57 4.51 0.42
C GLY A 91 -14.71 3.97 1.56
N ARG A 92 -13.53 3.46 1.24
CA ARG A 92 -12.56 2.92 2.22
C ARG A 92 -12.17 3.93 3.30
N GLU A 93 -12.23 5.22 3.01
CA GLU A 93 -11.97 6.27 3.99
C GLU A 93 -12.92 6.25 5.18
N ALA A 94 -14.08 5.61 5.09
CA ALA A 94 -14.98 5.40 6.24
C ALA A 94 -14.31 4.49 7.29
N HIS A 95 -13.66 3.41 6.86
CA HIS A 95 -12.87 2.55 7.74
C HIS A 95 -11.67 3.27 8.33
N HIS A 96 -10.96 4.04 7.51
CA HIS A 96 -9.82 4.83 7.99
C HIS A 96 -10.26 5.84 9.04
N ARG A 97 -11.36 6.56 8.79
CA ARG A 97 -11.95 7.50 9.75
C ARG A 97 -12.33 6.82 11.05
N ALA A 98 -13.04 5.69 10.99
CA ALA A 98 -13.42 4.95 12.19
C ALA A 98 -12.20 4.55 13.04
N ALA A 99 -11.11 4.10 12.39
CA ALA A 99 -9.88 3.76 13.09
C ALA A 99 -9.17 4.99 13.69
N ILE A 100 -9.13 6.11 12.96
CA ILE A 100 -8.57 7.38 13.43
C ILE A 100 -9.35 7.91 14.63
N ASP A 101 -10.67 7.97 14.54
CA ASP A 101 -11.55 8.45 15.62
C ASP A 101 -11.42 7.58 16.88
N ALA A 102 -11.39 6.25 16.72
CA ALA A 102 -11.18 5.32 17.82
C ALA A 102 -9.79 5.47 18.47
N ALA A 103 -8.77 5.74 17.67
CA ALA A 103 -7.42 5.99 18.16
C ALA A 103 -7.37 7.27 19.01
N LEU A 104 -7.98 8.36 18.53
CA LEU A 104 -8.07 9.61 19.29
C LEU A 104 -8.84 9.43 20.60
N GLN A 105 -9.95 8.70 20.59
CA GLN A 105 -10.70 8.35 21.81
C GLN A 105 -9.87 7.53 22.80
N ALA A 106 -8.97 6.67 22.31
CA ALA A 106 -8.07 5.88 23.13
C ALA A 106 -6.84 6.66 23.64
N GLY A 107 -6.67 7.94 23.25
CA GLY A 107 -5.58 8.82 23.70
C GLY A 107 -4.34 8.77 22.78
N VAL A 108 -4.44 8.23 21.58
CA VAL A 108 -3.36 8.27 20.57
C VAL A 108 -3.13 9.72 20.15
N GLN A 109 -1.87 10.12 20.10
CA GLN A 109 -1.43 11.49 19.82
C GLN A 109 -0.82 11.65 18.43
N HIS A 110 -0.38 10.54 17.81
CA HIS A 110 0.26 10.55 16.50
C HIS A 110 -0.22 9.39 15.63
N ILE A 111 -0.51 9.69 14.37
CA ILE A 111 -0.99 8.70 13.40
C ILE A 111 -0.04 8.65 12.21
N TYR A 112 0.57 7.50 11.97
CA TYR A 112 1.27 7.16 10.73
C TYR A 112 0.25 6.49 9.80
N TYR A 113 0.07 7.04 8.61
CA TYR A 113 -0.91 6.53 7.65
C TYR A 113 -0.23 6.10 6.35
N THR A 114 -0.50 4.87 5.89
CA THR A 114 -0.06 4.43 4.57
C THR A 114 -1.01 4.94 3.50
N SER A 115 -0.54 5.90 2.73
CA SER A 115 -1.15 6.35 1.48
C SER A 115 -0.47 5.64 0.30
N LEU A 116 -0.64 6.11 -0.92
CA LEU A 116 -0.17 5.42 -2.11
C LEU A 116 0.61 6.36 -3.04
N GLY A 117 1.59 5.80 -3.76
CA GLY A 117 2.55 6.50 -4.59
C GLY A 117 1.99 6.97 -5.94
N PHE A 118 0.95 7.79 -5.89
CA PHE A 118 0.42 8.56 -7.02
C PHE A 118 0.47 10.06 -6.71
N ALA A 119 0.24 10.87 -7.73
CA ALA A 119 0.07 12.31 -7.55
C ALA A 119 -1.15 12.66 -6.67
N ASN A 120 -1.20 13.89 -6.19
CA ASN A 120 -2.36 14.48 -5.54
C ASN A 120 -2.60 15.89 -6.10
N PRO A 121 -3.70 16.14 -6.86
CA PRO A 121 -4.80 15.20 -7.17
C PRO A 121 -4.39 14.05 -8.09
N SER A 122 -5.20 12.99 -8.14
CA SER A 122 -4.96 11.81 -8.97
C SER A 122 -6.21 11.40 -9.75
N LYS A 123 -5.98 10.86 -10.97
CA LYS A 123 -7.03 10.22 -11.80
C LYS A 123 -7.34 8.80 -11.34
N ALA A 124 -6.44 8.15 -10.62
CA ALA A 124 -6.62 6.78 -10.18
C ALA A 124 -7.74 6.68 -9.12
N GLY A 125 -8.74 5.84 -9.37
CA GLY A 125 -9.85 5.60 -8.44
C GLY A 125 -9.39 5.13 -7.07
N VAL A 126 -8.28 4.39 -7.03
CA VAL A 126 -7.66 3.92 -5.77
C VAL A 126 -7.22 5.06 -4.86
N MET A 127 -6.85 6.22 -5.42
CA MET A 127 -6.38 7.37 -4.64
C MET A 127 -7.49 8.13 -3.92
N ARG A 128 -8.74 7.97 -4.33
CA ARG A 128 -9.86 8.74 -3.74
C ARG A 128 -9.93 8.61 -2.23
N ALA A 129 -9.92 7.37 -1.72
CA ALA A 129 -9.96 7.12 -0.29
C ALA A 129 -8.71 7.64 0.43
N HIS A 130 -7.54 7.53 -0.23
CA HIS A 130 -6.29 8.02 0.34
C HIS A 130 -6.27 9.54 0.48
N ILE A 131 -6.63 10.27 -0.57
CA ILE A 131 -6.69 11.75 -0.57
C ILE A 131 -7.68 12.26 0.49
N ARG A 132 -8.86 11.62 0.62
CA ARG A 132 -9.85 11.96 1.63
C ARG A 132 -9.34 11.72 3.05
N THR A 133 -8.60 10.64 3.26
CA THR A 133 -7.99 10.33 4.57
C THR A 133 -6.85 11.30 4.90
N GLU A 134 -6.00 11.63 3.92
CA GLU A 134 -4.93 12.64 4.10
C GLU A 134 -5.53 14.00 4.49
N ALA A 135 -6.62 14.43 3.82
CA ALA A 135 -7.32 15.68 4.14
C ALA A 135 -7.90 15.64 5.56
N TYR A 136 -8.53 14.52 5.95
CA TYR A 136 -9.07 14.36 7.29
C TYR A 136 -8.00 14.45 8.38
N LEU A 137 -6.85 13.80 8.20
CA LEU A 137 -5.72 13.90 9.13
C LEU A 137 -5.18 15.33 9.24
N ALA A 138 -5.08 16.03 8.10
CA ALA A 138 -4.64 17.44 8.08
C ALA A 138 -5.60 18.35 8.84
N ASP A 139 -6.91 18.13 8.73
CA ASP A 139 -7.92 18.91 9.45
C ASP A 139 -7.87 18.64 10.96
N LEU A 140 -7.75 17.39 11.37
CA LEU A 140 -7.56 17.03 12.79
C LEU A 140 -6.30 17.65 13.39
N ALA A 141 -5.21 17.73 12.62
CA ALA A 141 -3.98 18.36 13.06
C ALA A 141 -4.13 19.89 13.22
N LYS A 142 -4.83 20.56 12.28
CA LYS A 142 -5.16 22.00 12.40
C LYS A 142 -5.99 22.29 13.65
N GLU A 143 -6.88 21.36 14.03
CA GLU A 143 -7.69 21.46 15.24
C GLU A 143 -6.88 21.09 16.51
N GLY A 144 -5.62 20.72 16.39
CA GLY A 144 -4.76 20.35 17.52
C GLY A 144 -5.12 19.00 18.17
N LYS A 145 -5.90 18.15 17.48
CA LYS A 145 -6.36 16.87 18.01
C LYS A 145 -5.29 15.78 17.96
N CYS A 146 -4.41 15.82 16.97
CA CYS A 146 -3.28 14.92 16.82
C CYS A 146 -2.20 15.51 15.92
N THR A 147 -1.06 14.84 15.86
CA THR A 147 -0.08 14.99 14.78
C THR A 147 -0.16 13.77 13.85
N TYR A 148 0.35 13.89 12.63
CA TYR A 148 0.32 12.80 11.67
C TYR A 148 1.60 12.73 10.84
N THR A 149 1.83 11.58 10.23
CA THR A 149 2.81 11.37 9.15
C THR A 149 2.13 10.56 8.06
N VAL A 150 2.14 11.05 6.83
CA VAL A 150 1.64 10.31 5.66
C VAL A 150 2.82 9.73 4.90
N LEU A 151 2.80 8.39 4.78
CA LEU A 151 3.75 7.62 3.98
C LEU A 151 3.03 7.23 2.68
N ARG A 152 3.35 7.89 1.57
CA ARG A 152 2.88 7.52 0.24
C ARG A 152 3.77 6.42 -0.29
N GLU A 153 3.29 5.19 -0.19
CA GLU A 153 4.04 4.01 -0.56
C GLU A 153 4.02 3.79 -2.07
N GLY A 154 5.18 3.53 -2.66
CA GLY A 154 5.34 3.24 -4.08
C GLY A 154 4.50 2.04 -4.52
N LEU A 155 4.22 1.93 -5.81
CA LEU A 155 3.55 0.77 -6.36
C LEU A 155 4.46 -0.45 -6.20
N TYR A 156 3.87 -1.53 -5.65
CA TYR A 156 4.66 -2.70 -5.30
C TYR A 156 5.22 -3.42 -6.53
N ASN A 157 6.52 -3.72 -6.53
CA ASN A 157 7.11 -4.62 -7.51
C ASN A 157 6.23 -5.87 -7.68
N GLU A 158 5.78 -6.44 -6.55
CA GLU A 158 5.00 -7.67 -6.48
C GLU A 158 3.57 -7.53 -7.04
N SER A 159 3.15 -6.31 -7.39
CA SER A 159 1.83 -6.02 -7.96
C SER A 159 1.82 -5.88 -9.49
N TRP A 160 2.97 -6.02 -10.17
CA TRP A 160 3.01 -5.94 -11.63
C TRP A 160 1.99 -6.86 -12.33
N PRO A 161 1.67 -8.07 -11.82
CA PRO A 161 0.72 -8.95 -12.51
C PRO A 161 -0.69 -8.35 -12.61
N LEU A 162 -1.08 -7.50 -11.67
CA LEU A 162 -2.39 -6.83 -11.69
C LEU A 162 -2.53 -5.93 -12.92
N TYR A 163 -1.45 -5.23 -13.29
CA TYR A 163 -1.41 -4.36 -14.47
C TYR A 163 -1.38 -5.15 -15.78
N PHE A 164 -1.05 -6.43 -15.73
CA PHE A 164 -1.11 -7.36 -16.86
C PHE A 164 -2.42 -8.16 -16.90
N GLY A 165 -3.36 -7.88 -15.98
CA GLY A 165 -4.60 -8.65 -15.89
C GLY A 165 -4.37 -10.12 -15.55
N TYR A 166 -3.27 -10.45 -14.86
CA TYR A 166 -2.94 -11.81 -14.43
C TYR A 166 -3.58 -12.10 -13.07
N TYR A 167 -4.90 -12.02 -13.01
CA TYR A 167 -5.65 -12.14 -11.77
C TYR A 167 -5.75 -13.58 -11.23
N PHE A 168 -5.52 -14.58 -12.09
CA PHE A 168 -5.76 -15.99 -11.77
C PHE A 168 -4.50 -16.80 -11.45
N GLY A 169 -3.34 -16.15 -11.40
CA GLY A 169 -2.08 -16.78 -11.07
C GLY A 169 -1.04 -16.72 -12.21
N LEU A 170 0.20 -16.52 -11.83
CA LEU A 170 1.30 -16.34 -12.79
C LEU A 170 1.74 -17.63 -13.45
N LYS A 171 1.66 -18.76 -12.74
CA LYS A 171 2.16 -20.06 -13.24
C LYS A 171 1.29 -20.66 -14.34
N GLU A 172 0.01 -20.26 -14.37
CA GLU A 172 -0.96 -20.76 -15.36
C GLU A 172 -1.13 -19.79 -16.54
N GLU A 173 -0.45 -18.65 -16.49
CA GLU A 173 -0.62 -17.61 -17.48
C GLU A 173 0.20 -17.89 -18.74
N THR A 174 -0.50 -18.14 -19.85
CA THR A 174 0.10 -18.50 -21.14
C THR A 174 -0.12 -17.44 -22.23
N ARG A 175 -0.82 -16.35 -21.93
CA ARG A 175 -1.09 -15.30 -22.91
C ARG A 175 0.19 -14.66 -23.41
N LYS A 176 0.27 -14.50 -24.75
CA LYS A 176 1.36 -13.79 -25.43
C LYS A 176 1.02 -12.34 -25.75
N GLU A 177 -0.25 -11.98 -25.64
CA GLU A 177 -0.75 -10.61 -25.80
C GLU A 177 -1.56 -10.21 -24.57
N VAL A 178 -1.21 -9.07 -23.99
CA VAL A 178 -1.86 -8.51 -22.80
C VAL A 178 -2.53 -7.20 -23.17
N ILE A 179 -3.84 -7.12 -22.96
CA ILE A 179 -4.63 -5.91 -23.23
C ILE A 179 -4.53 -4.98 -22.02
N VAL A 180 -4.08 -3.74 -22.24
CA VAL A 180 -3.96 -2.69 -21.24
C VAL A 180 -4.60 -1.39 -21.73
N ALA A 181 -5.12 -0.56 -20.81
CA ALA A 181 -5.76 0.71 -21.19
C ALA A 181 -4.76 1.89 -21.28
N GLY A 182 -3.50 1.65 -21.09
CA GLY A 182 -2.44 2.64 -21.19
C GLY A 182 -1.12 2.09 -20.71
N ASP A 183 -0.06 2.86 -20.95
CA ASP A 183 1.30 2.60 -20.48
C ASP A 183 1.87 3.91 -19.92
N GLY A 184 2.85 3.83 -19.05
CA GLY A 184 3.55 4.95 -18.45
C GLY A 184 4.59 4.47 -17.45
N ASN A 185 5.48 5.37 -17.09
CA ASN A 185 6.54 5.08 -16.14
C ASN A 185 5.98 4.99 -14.70
N VAL A 186 6.48 4.03 -13.96
CA VAL A 186 6.10 3.79 -12.56
C VAL A 186 7.36 3.56 -11.74
N SER A 187 7.46 4.24 -10.63
CA SER A 187 8.48 4.03 -9.60
C SER A 187 8.14 2.78 -8.77
N TRP A 188 8.32 1.60 -9.40
CA TRP A 188 8.05 0.31 -8.75
C TRP A 188 8.98 0.10 -7.57
N THR A 189 8.44 -0.38 -6.46
CA THR A 189 9.21 -0.51 -5.22
C THR A 189 8.88 -1.83 -4.52
N SER A 190 9.90 -2.56 -4.09
CA SER A 190 9.69 -3.84 -3.41
C SER A 190 9.04 -3.67 -2.04
N ILE A 191 8.12 -4.58 -1.68
CA ILE A 191 7.50 -4.57 -0.36
C ILE A 191 8.56 -4.64 0.76
N PRO A 192 9.62 -5.47 0.69
CA PRO A 192 10.67 -5.47 1.70
C PRO A 192 11.39 -4.12 1.90
N ASP A 193 11.66 -3.38 0.83
CA ASP A 193 12.33 -2.08 0.94
C ASP A 193 11.42 -1.03 1.56
N MET A 194 10.15 -0.98 1.11
CA MET A 194 9.14 -0.10 1.71
C MET A 194 8.93 -0.42 3.18
N ALA A 195 8.81 -1.70 3.51
CA ALA A 195 8.62 -2.15 4.88
C ALA A 195 9.79 -1.74 5.77
N PHE A 196 11.02 -1.85 5.27
CA PHE A 196 12.19 -1.40 6.00
C PHE A 196 12.21 0.13 6.17
N GLY A 197 11.93 0.89 5.10
CA GLY A 197 11.80 2.36 5.17
C GLY A 197 10.74 2.79 6.17
N THR A 198 9.55 2.18 6.10
CA THR A 198 8.45 2.41 7.05
C THR A 198 8.88 2.09 8.48
N ALA A 199 9.52 0.95 8.72
CA ALA A 199 10.01 0.56 10.04
C ALA A 199 11.02 1.57 10.62
N LYS A 200 11.92 2.12 9.79
CA LYS A 200 12.86 3.18 10.17
C LYS A 200 12.13 4.47 10.55
N VAL A 201 11.09 4.86 9.81
CA VAL A 201 10.25 6.02 10.13
C VAL A 201 9.52 5.84 11.46
N LEU A 202 8.93 4.66 11.69
CA LEU A 202 8.20 4.35 12.92
C LEU A 202 9.10 4.31 14.16
N ALA A 203 10.36 3.93 13.99
CA ALA A 203 11.37 3.86 15.08
C ALA A 203 12.06 5.20 15.37
N ALA A 204 12.00 6.15 14.46
CA ALA A 204 12.61 7.47 14.63
C ALA A 204 11.83 8.32 15.65
N PRO A 205 12.46 9.34 16.26
CA PRO A 205 11.74 10.33 17.04
C PRO A 205 10.57 10.92 16.26
N ARG A 206 9.39 10.93 16.85
CA ARG A 206 8.14 11.38 16.20
C ARG A 206 8.27 12.76 15.55
N GLU A 207 8.98 13.66 16.22
CA GLU A 207 9.18 15.06 15.80
C GLU A 207 9.90 15.17 14.44
N GLN A 208 10.70 14.16 14.08
CA GLN A 208 11.39 14.12 12.80
C GLN A 208 10.40 14.03 11.61
N TRP A 209 9.27 13.36 11.81
CA TRP A 209 8.31 13.06 10.73
C TRP A 209 6.93 13.71 10.92
N ALA A 210 6.64 14.27 12.09
CA ALA A 210 5.34 14.87 12.39
C ALA A 210 5.00 16.01 11.42
N GLY A 211 3.78 15.98 10.87
CA GLY A 211 3.25 16.93 9.90
C GLY A 211 3.77 16.74 8.48
N LYS A 212 4.56 15.69 8.21
CA LYS A 212 5.13 15.44 6.88
C LYS A 212 4.29 14.46 6.07
N THR A 213 4.26 14.70 4.76
CA THR A 213 3.81 13.80 3.71
C THR A 213 4.97 13.60 2.75
N PHE A 214 5.39 12.38 2.49
CA PHE A 214 6.51 12.04 1.62
C PHE A 214 6.31 10.66 1.00
N TYR A 215 7.13 10.33 0.00
CA TYR A 215 7.05 9.05 -0.68
C TYR A 215 8.10 8.08 -0.15
N LEU A 216 7.67 6.84 0.09
CA LEU A 216 8.56 5.69 0.24
C LEU A 216 8.53 4.90 -1.06
N SER A 217 9.28 5.39 -2.04
CA SER A 217 9.36 4.84 -3.39
C SER A 217 10.77 4.99 -3.93
N GLN A 218 11.23 4.04 -4.73
CA GLN A 218 12.48 4.25 -5.46
C GLN A 218 12.26 5.20 -6.63
N LYS A 219 13.33 5.89 -7.04
CA LYS A 219 13.27 6.84 -8.15
C LYS A 219 13.35 6.19 -9.53
N LYS A 220 14.00 5.01 -9.62
CA LYS A 220 14.08 4.28 -10.88
C LYS A 220 12.69 3.84 -11.34
N THR A 221 12.36 4.19 -12.59
CA THR A 221 11.07 3.87 -13.18
C THR A 221 11.16 2.75 -14.20
N HIS A 222 10.05 2.03 -14.38
CA HIS A 222 9.82 1.10 -15.48
C HIS A 222 8.40 1.23 -15.97
N SER A 223 8.21 1.24 -17.30
CA SER A 223 6.90 1.18 -17.92
C SER A 223 6.34 -0.24 -17.92
N LEU A 224 5.05 -0.41 -18.26
CA LEU A 224 4.49 -1.74 -18.48
C LEU A 224 5.15 -2.43 -19.68
N SER A 225 5.57 -1.66 -20.70
CA SER A 225 6.36 -2.17 -21.82
C SER A 225 7.71 -2.71 -21.39
N ASP A 226 8.37 -2.09 -20.40
CA ASP A 226 9.59 -2.61 -19.81
C ASP A 226 9.35 -3.94 -19.11
N ILE A 227 8.27 -4.03 -18.33
CA ILE A 227 7.88 -5.27 -17.66
C ILE A 227 7.59 -6.37 -18.70
N ALA A 228 6.90 -6.06 -19.79
CA ALA A 228 6.66 -7.04 -20.86
C ALA A 228 7.95 -7.60 -21.45
N ARG A 229 8.98 -6.74 -21.62
CA ARG A 229 10.32 -7.19 -22.07
C ARG A 229 11.01 -8.10 -21.04
N ILE A 230 10.91 -7.78 -19.75
CA ILE A 230 11.46 -8.60 -18.68
C ILE A 230 10.76 -9.97 -18.64
N VAL A 231 9.41 -9.98 -18.66
CA VAL A 231 8.61 -11.21 -18.68
C VAL A 231 8.95 -12.07 -19.89
N SER A 232 9.07 -11.46 -21.09
CA SER A 232 9.44 -12.15 -22.32
C SER A 232 10.79 -12.84 -22.19
N LYS A 233 11.78 -12.13 -21.63
CA LYS A 233 13.12 -12.68 -21.39
C LYS A 233 13.11 -13.88 -20.45
N VAL A 234 12.36 -13.79 -19.35
CA VAL A 234 12.27 -14.85 -18.34
C VAL A 234 11.55 -16.07 -18.89
N ARG A 235 10.46 -15.87 -19.66
CA ARG A 235 9.68 -16.97 -20.25
C ARG A 235 10.35 -17.60 -21.47
N GLY A 236 11.31 -16.91 -22.10
CA GLY A 236 11.89 -17.33 -23.37
C GLY A 236 10.96 -17.22 -24.58
N GLU A 237 9.88 -16.48 -24.43
CA GLU A 237 8.90 -16.21 -25.50
C GLU A 237 8.39 -14.78 -25.42
N GLU A 238 8.01 -14.20 -26.56
CA GLU A 238 7.56 -12.81 -26.64
C GLU A 238 6.19 -12.63 -26.00
N VAL A 239 6.08 -11.67 -25.06
CA VAL A 239 4.84 -11.17 -24.48
C VAL A 239 4.67 -9.72 -24.89
N LYS A 240 3.58 -9.42 -25.60
CA LYS A 240 3.28 -8.09 -26.15
C LYS A 240 2.20 -7.38 -25.36
N LEU A 241 2.34 -6.07 -25.20
CA LEU A 241 1.25 -5.24 -24.74
C LEU A 241 0.42 -4.76 -25.94
N LYS A 242 -0.88 -4.91 -25.84
CA LYS A 242 -1.86 -4.29 -26.74
C LYS A 242 -2.53 -3.14 -26.00
N VAL A 243 -2.06 -1.94 -26.28
CA VAL A 243 -2.65 -0.73 -25.70
C VAL A 243 -3.93 -0.38 -26.47
N VAL A 244 -5.03 -0.33 -25.75
CA VAL A 244 -6.36 0.00 -26.30
C VAL A 244 -6.96 1.21 -25.58
N SER A 245 -8.11 1.71 -26.05
CA SER A 245 -8.84 2.71 -25.30
C SER A 245 -9.35 2.15 -23.97
N ARG A 246 -9.55 3.02 -22.99
CA ARG A 246 -10.10 2.60 -21.68
C ARG A 246 -11.43 1.87 -21.84
N LYS A 247 -12.30 2.35 -22.74
CA LYS A 247 -13.58 1.69 -23.02
C LYS A 247 -13.40 0.27 -23.59
N GLU A 248 -12.49 0.07 -24.54
CA GLU A 248 -12.20 -1.26 -25.09
C GLU A 248 -11.63 -2.20 -24.04
N TYR A 249 -10.76 -1.70 -23.14
CA TYR A 249 -10.26 -2.45 -22.01
C TYR A 249 -11.39 -2.89 -21.08
N GLU A 250 -12.26 -1.95 -20.70
CA GLU A 250 -13.40 -2.22 -19.81
C GLU A 250 -14.37 -3.23 -20.44
N ASP A 251 -14.71 -3.06 -21.71
CA ASP A 251 -15.59 -3.99 -22.45
C ASP A 251 -14.97 -5.40 -22.54
N TYR A 252 -13.66 -5.50 -22.79
CA TYR A 252 -12.96 -6.79 -22.82
C TYR A 252 -13.01 -7.51 -21.48
N TYR A 253 -12.63 -6.84 -20.39
CA TYR A 253 -12.59 -7.50 -19.08
C TYR A 253 -13.99 -7.81 -18.53
N VAL A 254 -14.99 -7.00 -18.84
CA VAL A 254 -16.38 -7.28 -18.45
C VAL A 254 -17.00 -8.39 -19.32
N ASN A 255 -16.94 -8.27 -20.63
CA ASN A 255 -17.71 -9.13 -21.54
C ASN A 255 -16.98 -10.45 -21.85
N GLU A 256 -15.63 -10.40 -22.03
CA GLU A 256 -14.84 -11.58 -22.39
C GLU A 256 -14.29 -12.32 -21.17
N LYS A 257 -13.97 -11.60 -20.08
CA LYS A 257 -13.41 -12.18 -18.86
C LYS A 257 -14.41 -12.33 -17.72
N GLY A 258 -15.63 -11.82 -17.86
CA GLY A 258 -16.70 -11.95 -16.88
C GLY A 258 -16.46 -11.20 -15.58
N MET A 259 -15.61 -10.16 -15.60
CA MET A 259 -15.33 -9.37 -14.40
C MET A 259 -16.46 -8.37 -14.14
N GLU A 260 -16.66 -8.02 -12.85
CA GLU A 260 -17.65 -7.03 -12.46
C GLU A 260 -17.30 -5.63 -12.99
N ARG A 261 -18.24 -4.98 -13.67
CA ARG A 261 -18.04 -3.66 -14.28
C ARG A 261 -17.53 -2.59 -13.28
N PRO A 262 -18.10 -2.44 -12.07
CA PRO A 262 -17.63 -1.43 -11.12
C PRO A 262 -16.15 -1.62 -10.72
N SER A 263 -15.70 -2.87 -10.59
CA SER A 263 -14.31 -3.21 -10.32
C SER A 263 -13.40 -2.82 -11.48
N VAL A 264 -13.80 -3.16 -12.70
CA VAL A 264 -13.03 -2.86 -13.92
C VAL A 264 -12.93 -1.35 -14.15
N GLU A 265 -14.02 -0.61 -14.02
CA GLU A 265 -14.05 0.86 -14.20
C GLU A 265 -13.20 1.57 -13.12
N TRP A 266 -13.25 1.09 -11.89
CA TRP A 266 -12.43 1.61 -10.79
C TRP A 266 -10.94 1.38 -11.07
N TRP A 267 -10.58 0.17 -11.52
CA TRP A 267 -9.19 -0.20 -11.80
C TRP A 267 -8.65 0.47 -13.07
N SER A 268 -9.43 0.55 -14.14
CA SER A 268 -9.00 1.09 -15.44
C SER A 268 -8.57 2.56 -15.36
N SER A 269 -9.11 3.31 -14.39
CA SER A 269 -8.70 4.70 -14.13
C SER A 269 -7.21 4.82 -13.74
N THR A 270 -6.61 3.75 -13.25
CA THR A 270 -5.18 3.70 -12.91
C THR A 270 -4.30 3.88 -14.15
N TYR A 271 -4.73 3.36 -15.32
CA TYR A 271 -3.98 3.54 -16.56
C TYR A 271 -3.98 5.00 -17.05
N ASP A 272 -5.03 5.77 -16.74
CA ASP A 272 -5.04 7.21 -17.03
C ASP A 272 -4.01 7.95 -16.17
N ALA A 273 -3.89 7.56 -14.91
CA ALA A 273 -2.88 8.10 -14.01
C ALA A 273 -1.44 7.74 -14.46
N LEU A 274 -1.22 6.50 -14.93
CA LEU A 274 0.07 6.08 -15.48
C LEU A 274 0.46 6.93 -16.70
N LYS A 275 -0.47 7.12 -17.65
CA LYS A 275 -0.24 7.94 -18.86
C LYS A 275 0.11 9.38 -18.53
N ASP A 276 -0.41 9.91 -17.43
CA ASP A 276 -0.16 11.29 -16.98
C ASP A 276 1.12 11.42 -16.12
N GLY A 277 1.88 10.33 -15.93
CA GLY A 277 3.12 10.33 -15.13
C GLY A 277 2.89 10.46 -13.63
N GLU A 278 1.68 10.21 -13.13
CA GLU A 278 1.37 10.36 -11.69
C GLU A 278 2.17 9.41 -10.78
N CYS A 279 2.75 8.35 -11.36
CA CYS A 279 3.53 7.34 -10.66
C CYS A 279 5.04 7.49 -10.82
N GLU A 280 5.51 8.56 -11.48
CA GLU A 280 6.91 8.92 -11.59
C GLU A 280 7.32 9.72 -10.35
N ILE A 281 7.86 9.04 -9.35
CA ILE A 281 8.15 9.64 -8.04
C ILE A 281 9.62 10.06 -7.98
N ASP A 282 9.86 11.36 -7.78
CA ASP A 282 11.19 11.94 -7.54
C ASP A 282 11.34 12.34 -6.06
N ASP A 283 11.34 11.34 -5.17
CA ASP A 283 11.56 11.52 -3.73
C ASP A 283 12.64 10.54 -3.26
N GLY A 284 13.76 11.06 -2.78
CA GLY A 284 14.91 10.25 -2.35
C GLY A 284 14.83 9.73 -0.93
N THR A 285 13.70 9.86 -0.23
CA THR A 285 13.56 9.48 1.19
C THR A 285 13.83 8.00 1.42
N LEU A 286 13.20 7.11 0.60
CA LEU A 286 13.41 5.67 0.75
C LEU A 286 14.87 5.28 0.52
N GLU A 287 15.48 5.79 -0.55
CA GLU A 287 16.86 5.48 -0.91
C GLU A 287 17.84 5.97 0.17
N ALA A 288 17.57 7.13 0.79
CA ALA A 288 18.37 7.64 1.91
C ALA A 288 18.28 6.69 3.12
N LEU A 289 17.06 6.26 3.51
CA LEU A 289 16.85 5.33 4.62
C LEU A 289 17.50 3.96 4.39
N LEU A 290 17.43 3.45 3.15
CA LEU A 290 18.10 2.20 2.77
C LEU A 290 19.62 2.35 2.83
N LYS A 291 20.17 3.44 2.28
CA LYS A 291 21.61 3.73 2.24
C LYS A 291 22.21 3.83 3.64
N GLU A 292 21.52 4.47 4.60
CA GLU A 292 21.93 4.52 5.99
C GLU A 292 22.16 3.14 6.61
N ALA A 293 21.46 2.13 6.12
CA ALA A 293 21.59 0.73 6.55
C ALA A 293 22.50 -0.12 5.65
N GLY A 294 23.21 0.52 4.71
CA GLY A 294 24.07 -0.18 3.75
C GLY A 294 23.29 -1.00 2.72
N ARG A 295 22.03 -0.64 2.45
CA ARG A 295 21.13 -1.32 1.48
C ARG A 295 20.97 -0.50 0.22
N ALA A 296 20.63 -1.18 -0.87
CA ALA A 296 20.18 -0.57 -2.12
C ALA A 296 18.76 -1.07 -2.42
N PRO A 297 17.94 -0.28 -3.16
CA PRO A 297 16.62 -0.73 -3.60
C PRO A 297 16.71 -2.01 -4.42
N LYS A 298 15.79 -2.96 -4.17
CA LYS A 298 15.69 -4.20 -4.94
C LYS A 298 15.19 -3.88 -6.35
N PRO A 299 15.92 -4.30 -7.41
CA PRO A 299 15.48 -4.10 -8.79
C PRO A 299 14.15 -4.80 -9.08
N LEU A 300 13.29 -4.17 -9.90
CA LEU A 300 12.03 -4.77 -10.35
C LEU A 300 12.28 -6.09 -11.10
N GLU A 301 13.33 -6.13 -11.91
CA GLU A 301 13.75 -7.29 -12.71
C GLU A 301 13.91 -8.54 -11.84
N GLU A 302 14.54 -8.41 -10.67
CA GLU A 302 14.74 -9.51 -9.73
C GLU A 302 13.39 -10.02 -9.19
N THR A 303 12.48 -9.11 -8.83
CA THR A 303 11.16 -9.47 -8.34
C THR A 303 10.35 -10.20 -9.42
N VAL A 304 10.36 -9.72 -10.66
CA VAL A 304 9.66 -10.37 -11.78
C VAL A 304 10.22 -11.76 -12.03
N GLU A 305 11.54 -11.93 -12.02
CA GLU A 305 12.19 -13.23 -12.19
C GLU A 305 11.80 -14.21 -11.07
N GLU A 306 11.86 -13.79 -9.81
CA GLU A 306 11.48 -14.61 -8.66
C GLU A 306 10.01 -15.06 -8.72
N MET A 307 9.10 -14.18 -9.16
CA MET A 307 7.67 -14.48 -9.24
C MET A 307 7.32 -15.43 -10.41
N LEU A 308 8.13 -15.47 -11.47
CA LEU A 308 7.89 -16.31 -12.65
C LEU A 308 8.58 -17.70 -12.56
N ARG A 309 9.53 -17.89 -11.68
CA ARG A 309 10.17 -19.20 -11.38
C ARG A 309 9.29 -20.03 -10.43
#